data_02c38ef126cdb60d9710ec1c85794418
#
_entry.id   02c38ef126cdb60d9710ec1c85794418
#
_cell.length_a   1.000
_cell.length_b   1.000
_cell.length_c   1.000
_cell.angle_alpha   90.00
_cell.angle_beta   90.00
_cell.angle_gamma   90.00
#
_symmetry.space_group_name_H-M   'P 1'
#
loop_
_entity.id
_entity.type
_entity.pdbx_description
1 polymer ?
#
loop_
_entity_poly.entity_id
_entity_poly.type
_entity_poly.pdbx_seq_one_letter_code
_entity_poly.pdbx_strand_id
1 'polypeptide(L)'
;MPITFHIPGGLREFTGGRSTVEIDPSPTTLADALAALWTLYPGVRDRIATEQGQVREHINIFIGVENVRYTGGLASPVAAGVEISIVPAVSGGH
;
A
#
# COMPACT_ATOMS: atom_id res chain seq x y z
N MET A 1 -7.86 -15.87 -4.25
CA MET A 1 -6.65 -15.37 -4.93
C MET A 1 -6.05 -14.25 -4.10
N PRO A 2 -4.73 -14.24 -3.90
CA PRO A 2 -4.11 -13.21 -3.09
C PRO A 2 -4.16 -11.85 -3.77
N ILE A 3 -4.11 -10.79 -2.97
CA ILE A 3 -3.86 -9.46 -3.50
C ILE A 3 -2.35 -9.26 -3.61
N THR A 4 -1.93 -8.37 -4.50
CA THR A 4 -0.52 -8.10 -4.72
C THR A 4 -0.24 -6.62 -4.50
N PHE A 5 0.70 -6.32 -3.59
CA PHE A 5 1.22 -4.98 -3.44
C PHE A 5 2.42 -4.79 -4.36
N HIS A 6 2.44 -3.66 -5.07
CA HIS A 6 3.61 -3.23 -5.82
C HIS A 6 4.37 -2.20 -5.00
N ILE A 7 5.63 -2.51 -4.70
CA ILE A 7 6.46 -1.71 -3.80
C ILE A 7 7.37 -0.82 -4.64
N PRO A 8 7.34 0.48 -4.43
CA PRO A 8 8.21 1.39 -5.19
C PRO A 8 9.69 1.19 -4.82
N GLY A 9 10.56 1.52 -5.74
CA GLY A 9 12.00 1.30 -5.58
C GLY A 9 12.57 1.83 -4.29
N GLY A 10 12.15 3.01 -3.89
CA GLY A 10 12.67 3.64 -2.67
C GLY A 10 12.25 2.96 -1.37
N LEU A 11 11.29 2.05 -1.42
CA LEU A 11 10.84 1.32 -0.24
C LEU A 11 11.24 -0.15 -0.21
N ARG A 12 11.88 -0.63 -1.26
CA ARG A 12 12.24 -2.06 -1.35
C ARG A 12 13.26 -2.50 -0.32
N GLU A 13 14.05 -1.59 0.21
CA GLU A 13 14.96 -1.92 1.30
C GLU A 13 14.23 -2.36 2.56
N PHE A 14 12.97 -1.94 2.71
CA PHE A 14 12.14 -2.33 3.86
C PHE A 14 11.34 -3.60 3.60
N THR A 15 11.39 -4.14 2.41
CA THR A 15 10.70 -5.38 2.02
C THR A 15 11.67 -6.47 1.57
N GLY A 16 12.92 -6.38 2.00
CA GLY A 16 13.93 -7.37 1.64
C GLY A 16 14.27 -7.37 0.16
N GLY A 17 14.11 -6.24 -0.51
CA GLY A 17 14.37 -6.10 -1.94
C GLY A 17 13.21 -6.51 -2.83
N ARG A 18 12.06 -6.85 -2.26
CA ARG A 18 10.93 -7.31 -3.05
C ARG A 18 10.19 -6.15 -3.71
N SER A 19 9.92 -6.30 -5.01
CA SER A 19 9.10 -5.35 -5.75
C SER A 19 7.61 -5.65 -5.64
N THR A 20 7.26 -6.87 -5.26
CA THR A 20 5.86 -7.28 -5.03
C THR A 20 5.75 -8.08 -3.76
N VAL A 21 4.61 -7.92 -3.07
CA VAL A 21 4.28 -8.67 -1.87
C VAL A 21 2.86 -9.18 -2.00
N GLU A 22 2.67 -10.48 -1.86
CA GLU A 22 1.34 -11.09 -1.93
C GLU A 22 0.77 -11.29 -0.53
N ILE A 23 -0.52 -11.00 -0.38
CA ILE A 23 -1.25 -11.18 0.87
C ILE A 23 -2.35 -12.21 0.66
N ASP A 24 -2.30 -13.30 1.42
CA ASP A 24 -3.26 -14.40 1.34
C ASP A 24 -3.58 -14.89 2.75
N PRO A 25 -4.85 -15.03 3.14
CA PRO A 25 -6.05 -14.79 2.35
C PRO A 25 -6.28 -13.30 2.06
N SER A 26 -7.07 -13.03 1.02
CA SER A 26 -7.31 -11.66 0.58
C SER A 26 -8.10 -10.88 1.62
N PRO A 27 -7.58 -9.74 2.06
CA PRO A 27 -8.37 -8.83 2.89
C PRO A 27 -9.49 -8.19 2.08
N THR A 28 -10.44 -7.57 2.78
CA THR A 28 -11.61 -6.97 2.13
C THR A 28 -11.56 -5.45 2.07
N THR A 29 -10.69 -4.83 2.85
CA THR A 29 -10.52 -3.37 2.81
C THR A 29 -9.04 -3.03 2.69
N LEU A 30 -8.78 -1.80 2.26
CA LEU A 30 -7.40 -1.31 2.20
C LEU A 30 -6.75 -1.30 3.58
N ALA A 31 -7.49 -0.91 4.62
CA ALA A 31 -6.94 -0.89 5.99
C ALA A 31 -6.45 -2.29 6.39
N ASP A 32 -7.24 -3.31 6.12
CA ASP A 32 -6.85 -4.68 6.45
C ASP A 32 -5.69 -5.15 5.59
N ALA A 33 -5.65 -4.76 4.33
CA ALA A 33 -4.55 -5.09 3.44
C ALA A 33 -3.23 -4.47 3.94
N LEU A 34 -3.27 -3.21 4.33
CA LEU A 34 -2.10 -2.53 4.86
C LEU A 34 -1.67 -3.14 6.20
N ALA A 35 -2.63 -3.49 7.07
CA ALA A 35 -2.30 -4.13 8.34
C ALA A 35 -1.54 -5.45 8.12
N ALA A 36 -1.94 -6.23 7.14
CA ALA A 36 -1.24 -7.45 6.78
C ALA A 36 0.17 -7.16 6.25
N LEU A 37 0.31 -6.12 5.46
CA LEU A 37 1.62 -5.70 4.96
C LEU A 37 2.54 -5.27 6.12
N TRP A 38 2.00 -4.51 7.09
CA TRP A 38 2.78 -4.09 8.27
C TRP A 38 3.24 -5.29 9.11
N THR A 39 2.43 -6.33 9.18
CA THR A 39 2.78 -7.54 9.91
C THR A 39 3.97 -8.24 9.27
N LEU A 40 4.01 -8.28 7.95
CA LEU A 40 5.11 -8.91 7.22
C LEU A 40 6.37 -8.06 7.19
N TYR A 41 6.20 -6.75 7.03
CA TYR A 41 7.32 -5.82 6.86
C TYR A 41 7.07 -4.56 7.69
N PRO A 42 7.30 -4.62 9.01
CA PRO A 42 7.01 -3.48 9.89
C PRO A 42 7.74 -2.19 9.54
N GLY A 43 8.92 -2.30 8.95
CA GLY A 43 9.70 -1.13 8.57
C GLY A 43 9.08 -0.27 7.48
N VAL A 44 8.17 -0.83 6.70
CA VAL A 44 7.49 -0.10 5.62
C VAL A 44 6.43 0.85 6.18
N ARG A 45 5.84 0.50 7.31
CA ARG A 45 4.70 1.23 7.87
C ARG A 45 4.98 2.73 8.04
N ASP A 46 6.10 3.07 8.67
CA ASP A 46 6.40 4.46 8.96
C ASP A 46 6.68 5.30 7.70
N ARG A 47 6.98 4.64 6.61
CA ARG A 47 7.22 5.31 5.33
C ARG A 47 5.93 5.62 4.59
N ILE A 48 4.87 4.85 4.85
CA ILE A 48 3.60 4.96 4.14
C ILE A 48 2.53 5.60 5.00
N ALA A 49 2.54 5.32 6.32
CA ALA A 49 1.49 5.76 7.23
C ALA A 49 2.03 6.68 8.32
N THR A 50 1.16 7.55 8.83
CA THR A 50 1.45 8.38 9.98
C THR A 50 1.27 7.58 11.27
N GLU A 51 1.63 8.19 12.41
CA GLU A 51 1.41 7.58 13.71
C GLU A 51 -0.05 7.28 13.99
N GLN A 52 -0.96 8.09 13.40
CA GLN A 52 -2.40 7.88 13.54
C GLN A 52 -2.94 6.82 12.59
N GLY A 53 -2.10 6.23 11.76
CA GLY A 53 -2.51 5.21 10.82
C GLY A 53 -3.05 5.73 9.49
N GLN A 54 -2.99 7.02 9.27
CA GLN A 54 -3.42 7.59 7.99
C GLN A 54 -2.31 7.50 6.95
N VAL A 55 -2.67 7.37 5.70
CA VAL A 55 -1.70 7.40 4.60
C VAL A 55 -1.10 8.79 4.50
N ARG A 56 0.22 8.87 4.39
CA ARG A 56 0.91 10.16 4.29
C ARG A 56 0.49 10.91 3.03
N GLU A 57 0.46 12.25 3.09
CA GLU A 57 -0.02 13.07 1.98
C GLU A 57 0.75 12.86 0.68
N HIS A 58 2.04 12.60 0.77
CA HIS A 58 2.87 12.43 -0.42
C HIS A 58 2.86 10.98 -0.95
N ILE A 59 2.06 10.12 -0.35
CA ILE A 59 1.92 8.74 -0.80
C ILE A 59 0.56 8.59 -1.48
N ASN A 60 0.58 8.09 -2.71
CA ASN A 60 -0.65 7.71 -3.40
C ASN A 60 -0.76 6.20 -3.41
N ILE A 61 -1.95 5.70 -3.17
CA ILE A 61 -2.23 4.26 -3.25
C ILE A 61 -3.32 4.05 -4.27
N PHE A 62 -3.07 3.13 -5.20
CA PHE A 62 -4.04 2.77 -6.23
C PHE A 62 -4.50 1.33 -6.03
N ILE A 63 -5.79 1.12 -6.08
CA ILE A 63 -6.37 -0.23 -6.14
C ILE A 63 -6.77 -0.43 -7.60
N GLY A 64 -6.03 -1.28 -8.31
CA GLY A 64 -6.13 -1.32 -9.76
C GLY A 64 -5.71 0.02 -10.33
N VAL A 65 -6.61 0.69 -11.00
CA VAL A 65 -6.32 2.01 -11.61
C VAL A 65 -6.89 3.18 -10.80
N GLU A 66 -7.57 2.91 -9.69
CA GLU A 66 -8.26 3.95 -8.94
C GLU A 66 -7.47 4.40 -7.73
N ASN A 67 -7.28 5.72 -7.61
CA ASN A 67 -6.63 6.31 -6.44
C ASN A 67 -7.60 6.25 -5.26
N VAL A 68 -7.13 5.69 -4.14
CA VAL A 68 -7.98 5.47 -2.97
C VAL A 68 -8.51 6.76 -2.35
N ARG A 69 -7.90 7.91 -2.63
CA ARG A 69 -8.41 9.20 -2.16
C ARG A 69 -9.82 9.46 -2.65
N TYR A 70 -10.19 8.84 -3.77
CA TYR A 70 -11.50 9.04 -4.41
C TYR A 70 -12.44 7.86 -4.24
N THR A 71 -12.01 6.79 -3.55
CA THR A 71 -12.81 5.57 -3.39
C THR A 71 -13.10 5.21 -1.94
N GLY A 72 -12.74 6.08 -1.00
CA GLY A 72 -13.03 5.84 0.40
C GLY A 72 -11.81 5.71 1.31
N GLY A 73 -10.63 6.01 0.82
CA GLY A 73 -9.42 5.96 1.63
C GLY A 73 -9.17 4.56 2.19
N LEU A 74 -8.93 4.46 3.49
CA LEU A 74 -8.67 3.18 4.14
C LEU A 74 -9.87 2.24 4.13
N ALA A 75 -11.07 2.76 3.95
CA ALA A 75 -12.28 1.94 3.86
C ALA A 75 -12.53 1.42 2.44
N SER A 76 -11.67 1.76 1.48
CA SER A 76 -11.84 1.32 0.10
C SER A 76 -11.93 -0.20 0.02
N PRO A 77 -12.89 -0.75 -0.73
CA PRO A 77 -12.99 -2.19 -0.85
C PRO A 77 -11.86 -2.76 -1.69
N VAL A 78 -11.44 -3.95 -1.32
CA VAL A 78 -10.37 -4.67 -2.02
C VAL A 78 -10.93 -6.01 -2.47
N ALA A 79 -10.91 -6.24 -3.77
CA ALA A 79 -11.37 -7.50 -4.34
C ALA A 79 -10.23 -8.50 -4.38
N ALA A 80 -10.57 -9.78 -4.29
CA ALA A 80 -9.58 -10.85 -4.39
C ALA A 80 -8.84 -10.75 -5.72
N GLY A 81 -7.53 -10.92 -5.68
CA GLY A 81 -6.70 -10.89 -6.88
C GLY A 81 -6.34 -9.51 -7.39
N VAL A 82 -6.79 -8.45 -6.73
CA VAL A 82 -6.50 -7.10 -7.20
C VAL A 82 -5.03 -6.73 -6.92
N GLU A 83 -4.53 -5.78 -7.69
CA GLU A 83 -3.20 -5.23 -7.48
C GLU A 83 -3.31 -3.87 -6.82
N ILE A 84 -2.49 -3.65 -5.78
CA ILE A 84 -2.43 -2.39 -5.05
C ILE A 84 -1.04 -1.78 -5.27
N SER A 85 -1.01 -0.59 -5.83
CA SER A 85 0.25 0.09 -6.12
C SER A 85 0.49 1.23 -5.13
N ILE A 86 1.68 1.28 -4.57
CA ILE A 86 2.10 2.35 -3.67
C ILE A 86 3.00 3.27 -4.48
N VAL A 87 2.59 4.52 -4.64
CA VAL A 87 3.29 5.47 -5.49
C VAL A 87 3.62 6.73 -4.70
N PRO A 88 4.87 6.90 -4.27
CA PRO A 88 5.25 8.15 -3.61
C PRO A 88 5.23 9.29 -4.62
N ALA A 89 4.67 10.41 -4.22
CA ALA A 89 4.72 11.59 -5.05
C ALA A 89 6.13 12.12 -5.09
N VAL A 90 6.63 12.32 -6.28
CA VAL A 90 7.92 12.97 -6.44
C VAL A 90 7.67 14.46 -6.29
N SER A 91 8.10 15.00 -5.21
CA SER A 91 7.93 16.41 -5.05
C SER A 91 8.92 17.10 -5.91
N GLY A 92 8.53 17.45 -6.89
CA GLY A 92 9.16 18.33 -7.46
C GLY A 92 10.34 18.64 -7.78
N GLY A 93 10.77 17.94 -7.89
CA GLY A 93 11.76 18.26 -8.47
C GLY A 93 11.71 19.67 -8.74
N HIS A 94 11.48 20.14 -8.08
CA HIS A 94 11.59 21.39 -8.36
C HIS A 94 11.99 21.94 -7.20
#